data_a0172be754b438d9d92cdf966f40f935
#
_entry.id   a0172be754b438d9d92cdf966f40f935
#
_cell.length_a   1.000
_cell.length_b   1.000
_cell.length_c   1.000
_cell.angle_alpha   90.00
_cell.angle_beta   90.00
_cell.angle_gamma   90.00
#
_symmetry.space_group_name_H-M   'P 1'
#
loop_
_entity.id
_entity.type
_entity.pdbx_description
1 polymer ?
#
loop_
_entity_poly.entity_id
_entity_poly.type
_entity_poly.pdbx_seq_one_letter_code
_entity_poly.pdbx_strand_id
1 'polypeptide(L)'
;MADAKRVVVLVSGQGSNLKALLDAAAEPGSRMAVVLVAADRPEAYGLERARLAGVDVAVVRPADHPDRPAFDRALRDLVAAARPDAVCLAGFMRILGPDFVRAFPDRIVNTHPSLLPAFRGAHAVRDALAYGVKVSGCTVHLVDEEVDHGPVLFQAAVPVQDDDDEDRLHERIKREEHRLLPAAVRLVAGGRVRVDGRRTRVTDAGEVAG
;
A
#
# COMPACT_ATOMS: atom_id res chain seq x y z
N MET A 1 22.70 -2.34 -16.82
CA MET A 1 21.58 -2.98 -16.10
C MET A 1 20.50 -1.93 -15.96
N ALA A 2 19.24 -2.27 -16.27
CA ALA A 2 18.15 -1.31 -16.06
C ALA A 2 18.06 -0.97 -14.57
N ASP A 3 17.95 0.32 -14.26
CA ASP A 3 17.95 0.83 -12.89
C ASP A 3 16.73 0.26 -12.13
N ALA A 4 16.93 -0.19 -10.88
CA ALA A 4 15.86 -0.76 -10.08
C ALA A 4 14.81 0.32 -9.78
N LYS A 5 13.54 -0.04 -9.86
CA LYS A 5 12.40 0.85 -9.61
C LYS A 5 12.30 1.17 -8.12
N ARG A 6 12.25 2.44 -7.80
CA ARG A 6 12.30 2.98 -6.44
C ARG A 6 10.92 2.97 -5.79
N VAL A 7 10.79 2.30 -4.67
CA VAL A 7 9.55 2.22 -3.91
C VAL A 7 9.74 2.85 -2.53
N VAL A 8 8.86 3.76 -2.16
CA VAL A 8 8.74 4.27 -0.79
C VAL A 8 7.55 3.59 -0.13
N VAL A 9 7.72 3.13 1.11
CA VAL A 9 6.66 2.45 1.86
C VAL A 9 6.30 3.24 3.10
N LEU A 10 5.00 3.49 3.30
CA LEU A 10 4.45 4.13 4.49
C LEU A 10 3.82 3.09 5.41
N VAL A 11 4.15 3.13 6.71
CA VAL A 11 3.69 2.18 7.72
C VAL A 11 3.25 2.89 9.01
N SER A 12 2.32 2.29 9.78
CA SER A 12 1.95 2.78 11.12
C SER A 12 2.09 1.71 12.21
N GLY A 13 2.34 0.45 11.87
CA GLY A 13 2.28 -0.67 12.82
C GLY A 13 3.29 -1.78 12.55
N GLN A 14 2.81 -3.03 12.64
CA GLN A 14 3.64 -4.25 12.56
C GLN A 14 4.40 -4.45 11.25
N GLY A 15 3.89 -3.91 10.14
CA GLY A 15 4.59 -3.96 8.85
C GLY A 15 4.67 -5.37 8.23
N SER A 16 3.63 -6.20 8.35
CA SER A 16 3.60 -7.50 7.69
C SER A 16 3.58 -7.36 6.16
N ASN A 17 2.80 -6.42 5.63
CA ASN A 17 2.78 -6.07 4.22
C ASN A 17 4.11 -5.46 3.75
N LEU A 18 4.78 -4.65 4.60
CA LEU A 18 6.15 -4.20 4.32
C LEU A 18 7.11 -5.38 4.21
N LYS A 19 7.01 -6.38 5.11
CA LYS A 19 7.86 -7.57 5.02
C LYS A 19 7.70 -8.27 3.68
N ALA A 20 6.49 -8.48 3.20
CA ALA A 20 6.23 -9.08 1.90
C ALA A 20 6.87 -8.28 0.74
N LEU A 21 6.86 -6.94 0.83
CA LEU A 21 7.53 -6.06 -0.15
C LEU A 21 9.05 -6.18 -0.09
N LEU A 22 9.64 -6.24 1.11
CA LEU A 22 11.09 -6.40 1.30
C LEU A 22 11.56 -7.75 0.77
N ASP A 23 10.84 -8.83 1.09
CA ASP A 23 11.13 -10.17 0.58
C ASP A 23 11.10 -10.19 -0.96
N ALA A 24 10.05 -9.61 -1.55
CA ALA A 24 9.90 -9.51 -3.00
C ALA A 24 10.98 -8.63 -3.67
N ALA A 25 11.47 -7.60 -2.98
CA ALA A 25 12.57 -6.76 -3.46
C ALA A 25 13.91 -7.50 -3.44
N ALA A 26 14.10 -8.41 -2.49
CA ALA A 26 15.31 -9.21 -2.32
C ALA A 26 15.39 -10.41 -3.28
N GLU A 27 14.32 -10.77 -3.99
CA GLU A 27 14.31 -11.87 -4.95
C GLU A 27 15.35 -11.67 -6.07
N PRO A 28 16.09 -12.72 -6.48
CA PRO A 28 17.00 -12.64 -7.61
C PRO A 28 16.29 -12.12 -8.87
N GLY A 29 16.84 -11.11 -9.51
CA GLY A 29 16.26 -10.50 -10.71
C GLY A 29 15.10 -9.53 -10.43
N SER A 30 14.78 -9.24 -9.18
CA SER A 30 13.83 -8.18 -8.83
C SER A 30 14.30 -6.84 -9.42
N ARG A 31 13.36 -6.14 -10.05
CA ARG A 31 13.59 -4.78 -10.54
C ARG A 31 12.96 -3.73 -9.61
N MET A 32 12.62 -4.11 -8.40
CA MET A 32 12.04 -3.26 -7.37
C MET A 32 13.04 -3.09 -6.22
N ALA A 33 13.24 -1.86 -5.76
CA ALA A 33 14.03 -1.55 -4.57
C ALA A 33 13.19 -0.70 -3.61
N VAL A 34 13.00 -1.18 -2.39
CA VAL A 34 12.46 -0.33 -1.31
C VAL A 34 13.59 0.58 -0.86
N VAL A 35 13.43 1.89 -1.09
CA VAL A 35 14.49 2.88 -0.85
C VAL A 35 14.28 3.70 0.42
N LEU A 36 13.06 3.74 0.92
CA LEU A 36 12.68 4.45 2.15
C LEU A 36 11.45 3.81 2.76
N VAL A 37 11.47 3.63 4.06
CA VAL A 37 10.29 3.32 4.87
C VAL A 37 10.02 4.48 5.81
N ALA A 38 8.85 5.10 5.72
CA ALA A 38 8.46 6.17 6.61
C ALA A 38 7.26 5.77 7.48
N ALA A 39 7.27 6.24 8.74
CA ALA A 39 6.19 5.99 9.68
C ALA A 39 5.67 7.29 10.29
N ASP A 40 4.39 7.26 10.72
CA ASP A 40 3.76 8.37 11.46
C ASP A 40 4.05 8.32 12.97
N ARG A 41 4.76 7.28 13.44
CA ARG A 41 5.12 7.07 14.84
C ARG A 41 6.40 6.25 14.97
N PRO A 42 7.27 6.55 15.95
CA PRO A 42 8.56 5.89 16.11
C PRO A 42 8.45 4.42 16.57
N GLU A 43 7.33 4.05 17.20
CA GLU A 43 7.08 2.70 17.72
C GLU A 43 6.63 1.71 16.64
N ALA A 44 6.43 2.15 15.41
CA ALA A 44 6.06 1.26 14.31
C ALA A 44 7.13 0.19 14.07
N TYR A 45 6.80 -1.08 14.35
CA TYR A 45 7.74 -2.20 14.19
C TYR A 45 8.21 -2.38 12.73
N GLY A 46 7.43 -1.87 11.78
CA GLY A 46 7.85 -1.79 10.38
C GLY A 46 9.18 -1.07 10.16
N LEU A 47 9.52 -0.07 11.00
CA LEU A 47 10.82 0.61 10.94
C LEU A 47 11.98 -0.33 11.28
N GLU A 48 11.80 -1.22 12.26
CA GLU A 48 12.81 -2.21 12.61
C GLU A 48 13.01 -3.23 11.48
N ARG A 49 11.92 -3.69 10.86
CA ARG A 49 12.00 -4.55 9.68
C ARG A 49 12.79 -3.91 8.54
N ALA A 50 12.59 -2.62 8.30
CA ALA A 50 13.32 -1.86 7.28
C ALA A 50 14.82 -1.75 7.61
N ARG A 51 15.17 -1.42 8.86
CA ARG A 51 16.59 -1.37 9.30
C ARG A 51 17.31 -2.70 9.14
N LEU A 52 16.65 -3.80 9.55
CA LEU A 52 17.20 -5.15 9.39
C LEU A 52 17.40 -5.53 7.91
N ALA A 53 16.61 -4.97 7.00
CA ALA A 53 16.76 -5.13 5.56
C ALA A 53 17.73 -4.12 4.92
N GLY A 54 18.40 -3.26 5.69
CA GLY A 54 19.33 -2.24 5.19
C GLY A 54 18.64 -1.09 4.44
N VAL A 55 17.36 -0.84 4.71
CA VAL A 55 16.57 0.22 4.07
C VAL A 55 16.52 1.46 4.96
N ASP A 56 16.67 2.63 4.37
CA ASP A 56 16.57 3.91 5.07
C ASP A 56 15.19 4.06 5.72
N VAL A 57 15.17 4.64 6.92
CA VAL A 57 13.94 4.88 7.68
C VAL A 57 13.78 6.34 8.07
N ALA A 58 12.53 6.79 8.12
CA ALA A 58 12.18 8.12 8.61
C ALA A 58 10.91 8.07 9.47
N VAL A 59 10.76 9.05 10.35
CA VAL A 59 9.53 9.23 11.13
C VAL A 59 9.06 10.67 10.95
N VAL A 60 7.80 10.84 10.56
CA VAL A 60 7.12 12.12 10.48
C VAL A 60 5.92 12.04 11.42
N ARG A 61 6.07 12.61 12.63
CA ARG A 61 5.01 12.54 13.63
C ARG A 61 4.02 13.69 13.45
N PRO A 62 2.70 13.43 13.43
CA PRO A 62 1.71 14.53 13.38
C PRO A 62 1.89 15.57 14.50
N ALA A 63 2.30 15.11 15.70
CA ALA A 63 2.50 15.98 16.86
C ALA A 63 3.68 16.97 16.72
N ASP A 64 4.59 16.75 15.77
CA ASP A 64 5.73 17.66 15.53
C ASP A 64 5.37 18.81 14.59
N HIS A 65 4.12 18.85 14.11
CA HIS A 65 3.65 19.83 13.16
C HIS A 65 2.47 20.64 13.74
N PRO A 66 2.36 21.94 13.42
CA PRO A 66 1.34 22.79 14.00
C PRO A 66 -0.09 22.42 13.59
N ASP A 67 -0.23 21.79 12.42
CA ASP A 67 -1.52 21.39 11.88
C ASP A 67 -1.39 20.22 10.89
N ARG A 68 -2.51 19.67 10.47
CA ARG A 68 -2.57 18.58 9.52
C ARG A 68 -1.95 18.94 8.15
N PRO A 69 -2.21 20.10 7.53
CA PRO A 69 -1.56 20.49 6.29
C PRO A 69 -0.03 20.55 6.39
N ALA A 70 0.52 20.99 7.52
CA ALA A 70 1.98 21.01 7.72
C ALA A 70 2.58 19.61 7.79
N PHE A 71 1.91 18.68 8.49
CA PHE A 71 2.28 17.27 8.50
C PHE A 71 2.23 16.66 7.08
N ASP A 72 1.13 16.88 6.36
CA ASP A 72 0.95 16.32 5.00
C ASP A 72 2.03 16.85 4.03
N ARG A 73 2.41 18.13 4.14
CA ARG A 73 3.52 18.71 3.37
C ARG A 73 4.86 18.07 3.73
N ALA A 74 5.17 17.94 5.01
CA ALA A 74 6.43 17.34 5.46
C ALA A 74 6.57 15.89 5.00
N LEU A 75 5.49 15.10 5.09
CA LEU A 75 5.46 13.73 4.60
C LEU A 75 5.62 13.67 3.08
N ARG A 76 4.91 14.54 2.32
CA ARG A 76 5.03 14.64 0.86
C ARG A 76 6.47 14.98 0.45
N ASP A 77 7.08 15.98 1.08
CA ASP A 77 8.41 16.46 0.71
C ASP A 77 9.48 15.40 1.03
N LEU A 78 9.35 14.69 2.16
CA LEU A 78 10.20 13.54 2.48
C LEU A 78 10.11 12.45 1.41
N VAL A 79 8.89 12.07 1.03
CA VAL A 79 8.66 11.02 0.01
C VAL A 79 9.17 11.49 -1.36
N ALA A 80 8.91 12.75 -1.74
CA ALA A 80 9.35 13.30 -3.01
C ALA A 80 10.89 13.36 -3.11
N ALA A 81 11.61 13.67 -2.03
CA ALA A 81 13.07 13.66 -1.98
C ALA A 81 13.67 12.28 -2.30
N ALA A 82 12.96 11.21 -1.96
CA ALA A 82 13.36 9.84 -2.30
C ALA A 82 13.12 9.49 -3.78
N ARG A 83 12.47 10.35 -4.57
CA ARG A 83 12.16 10.18 -6.00
C ARG A 83 11.57 8.80 -6.32
N PRO A 84 10.40 8.43 -5.75
CA PRO A 84 9.82 7.13 -5.94
C PRO A 84 9.19 6.95 -7.33
N ASP A 85 9.31 5.75 -7.89
CA ASP A 85 8.48 5.28 -9.01
C ASP A 85 7.07 4.85 -8.51
N ALA A 86 6.98 4.34 -7.26
CA ALA A 86 5.72 4.05 -6.58
C ALA A 86 5.81 4.33 -5.08
N VAL A 87 4.68 4.68 -4.47
CA VAL A 87 4.47 4.80 -3.02
C VAL A 87 3.51 3.72 -2.59
N CYS A 88 3.83 2.95 -1.56
CA CYS A 88 2.97 1.89 -1.04
C CYS A 88 2.51 2.19 0.39
N LEU A 89 1.22 2.14 0.63
CA LEU A 89 0.64 2.20 1.97
C LEU A 89 0.52 0.78 2.51
N ALA A 90 1.47 0.38 3.36
CA ALA A 90 1.54 -0.96 3.95
C ALA A 90 1.02 -0.94 5.40
N GLY A 91 -0.27 -0.69 5.55
CA GLY A 91 -0.89 -0.48 6.86
C GLY A 91 -0.57 0.91 7.45
N PHE A 92 -0.62 1.93 6.63
CA PHE A 92 -0.52 3.33 7.05
C PHE A 92 -1.89 3.85 7.46
N MET A 93 -2.03 4.19 8.75
CA MET A 93 -3.34 4.50 9.38
C MET A 93 -3.73 5.97 9.28
N ARG A 94 -3.16 6.72 8.34
CA ARG A 94 -3.52 8.13 8.09
C ARG A 94 -4.11 8.29 6.71
N ILE A 95 -5.17 9.08 6.62
CA ILE A 95 -5.71 9.51 5.34
C ILE A 95 -4.71 10.53 4.77
N LEU A 96 -4.25 10.35 3.56
CA LEU A 96 -3.37 11.30 2.87
C LEU A 96 -4.16 12.51 2.39
N GLY A 97 -3.60 13.70 2.55
CA GLY A 97 -4.22 14.91 2.04
C GLY A 97 -4.17 14.98 0.50
N PRO A 98 -5.08 15.77 -0.12
CA PRO A 98 -5.16 15.89 -1.58
C PRO A 98 -3.83 16.31 -2.24
N ASP A 99 -3.06 17.18 -1.58
CA ASP A 99 -1.77 17.65 -2.10
C ASP A 99 -0.72 16.52 -2.16
N PHE A 100 -0.78 15.56 -1.22
CA PHE A 100 0.05 14.38 -1.27
C PHE A 100 -0.36 13.48 -2.44
N VAL A 101 -1.66 13.21 -2.58
CA VAL A 101 -2.19 12.35 -3.65
C VAL A 101 -1.84 12.93 -5.02
N ARG A 102 -2.06 14.23 -5.23
CA ARG A 102 -1.74 14.94 -6.46
C ARG A 102 -0.24 14.98 -6.80
N ALA A 103 0.64 14.91 -5.80
CA ALA A 103 2.09 14.87 -6.03
C ALA A 103 2.57 13.53 -6.63
N PHE A 104 1.79 12.45 -6.48
CA PHE A 104 2.13 11.11 -6.95
C PHE A 104 0.97 10.48 -7.74
N PRO A 105 0.49 11.09 -8.84
CA PRO A 105 -0.68 10.63 -9.59
C PRO A 105 -0.44 9.21 -10.11
N ASP A 106 -1.42 8.33 -9.91
CA ASP A 106 -1.42 6.91 -10.33
C ASP A 106 -0.22 6.09 -9.81
N ARG A 107 0.47 6.56 -8.75
CA ARG A 107 1.66 5.91 -8.19
C ARG A 107 1.51 5.49 -6.72
N ILE A 108 0.39 5.80 -6.07
CA ILE A 108 0.14 5.40 -4.69
C ILE A 108 -0.69 4.13 -4.69
N VAL A 109 -0.16 3.07 -4.08
CA VAL A 109 -0.82 1.76 -3.97
C VAL A 109 -1.21 1.51 -2.52
N ASN A 110 -2.45 1.10 -2.30
CA ASN A 110 -2.97 0.68 -0.99
C ASN A 110 -3.52 -0.73 -1.07
N THR A 111 -3.53 -1.44 0.06
CA THR A 111 -4.31 -2.67 0.25
C THR A 111 -5.37 -2.46 1.31
N HIS A 112 -6.57 -2.96 1.05
CA HIS A 112 -7.72 -2.86 1.93
C HIS A 112 -8.31 -4.27 2.17
N PRO A 113 -8.59 -4.66 3.44
CA PRO A 113 -8.99 -6.02 3.78
C PRO A 113 -10.49 -6.28 3.55
N SER A 114 -10.99 -5.92 2.38
CA SER A 114 -12.32 -6.27 1.89
C SER A 114 -12.35 -6.35 0.36
N LEU A 115 -13.44 -6.88 -0.19
CA LEU A 115 -13.73 -6.79 -1.62
C LEU A 115 -14.43 -5.46 -1.91
N LEU A 116 -13.65 -4.40 -2.15
CA LEU A 116 -14.21 -3.09 -2.50
C LEU A 116 -15.19 -3.19 -3.69
N PRO A 117 -16.30 -2.45 -3.69
CA PRO A 117 -16.63 -1.30 -2.83
C PRO A 117 -17.27 -1.64 -1.49
N ALA A 118 -17.35 -2.91 -1.08
CA ALA A 118 -17.91 -3.31 0.19
C ALA A 118 -16.95 -2.99 1.36
N PHE A 119 -17.50 -2.64 2.52
CA PHE A 119 -16.80 -2.48 3.79
C PHE A 119 -15.57 -1.56 3.72
N ARG A 120 -15.74 -0.34 3.19
CA ARG A 120 -14.71 0.71 3.23
C ARG A 120 -14.41 1.15 4.66
N GLY A 121 -13.21 1.69 4.88
CA GLY A 121 -12.82 2.30 6.16
C GLY A 121 -12.09 1.34 7.11
N ALA A 122 -11.89 1.80 8.35
CA ALA A 122 -10.91 1.20 9.27
C ALA A 122 -11.27 -0.18 9.86
N HIS A 123 -12.52 -0.63 9.72
CA HIS A 123 -13.03 -1.82 10.43
C HIS A 123 -13.62 -2.88 9.49
N ALA A 124 -13.11 -2.97 8.26
CA ALA A 124 -13.67 -3.80 7.20
C ALA A 124 -13.87 -5.28 7.58
N VAL A 125 -12.92 -5.88 8.28
CA VAL A 125 -12.99 -7.30 8.71
C VAL A 125 -14.09 -7.50 9.74
N ARG A 126 -14.13 -6.65 10.78
CA ARG A 126 -15.18 -6.67 11.81
C ARG A 126 -16.57 -6.47 11.20
N ASP A 127 -16.69 -5.50 10.30
CA ASP A 127 -17.97 -5.13 9.69
C ASP A 127 -18.46 -6.24 8.75
N ALA A 128 -17.55 -6.94 8.05
CA ALA A 128 -17.87 -8.11 7.23
C ALA A 128 -18.41 -9.28 8.10
N LEU A 129 -17.75 -9.56 9.23
CA LEU A 129 -18.22 -10.59 10.18
C LEU A 129 -19.57 -10.22 10.78
N ALA A 130 -19.74 -8.96 11.22
CA ALA A 130 -20.98 -8.48 11.82
C ALA A 130 -22.15 -8.51 10.82
N TYR A 131 -21.88 -8.28 9.53
CA TYR A 131 -22.89 -8.39 8.47
C TYR A 131 -23.28 -9.85 8.16
N GLY A 132 -22.39 -10.81 8.45
CA GLY A 132 -22.60 -12.23 8.22
C GLY A 132 -22.35 -12.67 6.77
N VAL A 133 -21.42 -12.00 6.05
CA VAL A 133 -21.03 -12.41 4.70
C VAL A 133 -20.36 -13.78 4.72
N LYS A 134 -20.53 -14.55 3.64
CA LYS A 134 -19.85 -15.86 3.48
C LYS A 134 -18.57 -15.77 2.68
N VAL A 135 -18.28 -14.62 2.06
CA VAL A 135 -17.07 -14.34 1.31
C VAL A 135 -16.62 -12.91 1.62
N SER A 136 -15.35 -12.78 1.99
CA SER A 136 -14.63 -11.52 2.11
C SER A 136 -13.37 -11.57 1.24
N GLY A 137 -12.36 -10.76 1.52
CA GLY A 137 -11.12 -10.77 0.75
C GLY A 137 -10.29 -9.52 0.94
N CYS A 138 -9.42 -9.25 -0.02
CA CYS A 138 -8.67 -8.01 -0.08
C CYS A 138 -8.75 -7.37 -1.46
N THR A 139 -8.53 -6.07 -1.47
CA THR A 139 -8.41 -5.24 -2.67
C THR A 139 -7.11 -4.48 -2.63
N VAL A 140 -6.28 -4.62 -3.67
CA VAL A 140 -5.15 -3.72 -3.93
C VAL A 140 -5.60 -2.72 -4.98
N HIS A 141 -5.47 -1.42 -4.67
CA HIS A 141 -5.98 -0.35 -5.50
C HIS A 141 -5.02 0.85 -5.54
N LEU A 142 -5.15 1.69 -6.54
CA LEU A 142 -4.53 3.02 -6.55
C LEU A 142 -5.30 3.93 -5.59
N VAL A 143 -4.60 4.87 -4.98
CA VAL A 143 -5.20 5.83 -4.05
C VAL A 143 -5.57 7.10 -4.81
N ASP A 144 -6.82 7.52 -4.64
CA ASP A 144 -7.33 8.83 -5.03
C ASP A 144 -7.66 9.70 -3.80
N GLU A 145 -8.36 10.81 -3.99
CA GLU A 145 -8.67 11.75 -2.89
C GLU A 145 -9.78 11.24 -1.95
N GLU A 146 -10.47 10.14 -2.30
CA GLU A 146 -11.51 9.52 -1.46
C GLU A 146 -10.98 8.25 -0.80
N VAL A 147 -11.48 7.94 0.42
CA VAL A 147 -11.03 6.75 1.18
C VAL A 147 -11.53 5.48 0.50
N ASP A 148 -10.59 4.55 0.24
CA ASP A 148 -10.85 3.22 -0.35
C ASP A 148 -11.72 3.30 -1.60
N HIS A 149 -11.47 4.31 -2.45
CA HIS A 149 -12.29 4.57 -3.62
C HIS A 149 -11.55 4.33 -4.94
N GLY A 150 -10.25 4.56 -5.01
CA GLY A 150 -9.47 4.58 -6.24
C GLY A 150 -9.54 3.31 -7.11
N PRO A 151 -9.01 3.36 -8.34
CA PRO A 151 -9.08 2.25 -9.30
C PRO A 151 -8.46 0.97 -8.78
N VAL A 152 -9.17 -0.14 -8.92
CA VAL A 152 -8.75 -1.47 -8.42
C VAL A 152 -7.68 -2.06 -9.35
N LEU A 153 -6.58 -2.54 -8.75
CA LEU A 153 -5.52 -3.28 -9.44
C LEU A 153 -5.76 -4.80 -9.36
N PHE A 154 -5.96 -5.30 -8.15
CA PHE A 154 -6.19 -6.72 -7.88
C PHE A 154 -7.20 -6.92 -6.76
N GLN A 155 -7.90 -8.04 -6.82
CA GLN A 155 -8.73 -8.53 -5.73
C GLN A 155 -8.52 -10.03 -5.57
N ALA A 156 -8.61 -10.50 -4.31
CA ALA A 156 -8.70 -11.91 -4.00
C ALA A 156 -9.82 -12.15 -2.99
N ALA A 157 -10.65 -13.15 -3.28
CA ALA A 157 -11.71 -13.57 -2.38
C ALA A 157 -11.22 -14.64 -1.41
N VAL A 158 -11.67 -14.57 -0.17
CA VAL A 158 -11.46 -15.61 0.84
C VAL A 158 -12.80 -16.02 1.46
N PRO A 159 -12.99 -17.30 1.80
CA PRO A 159 -14.19 -17.75 2.49
C PRO A 159 -14.20 -17.21 3.92
N VAL A 160 -15.38 -16.86 4.42
CA VAL A 160 -15.63 -16.63 5.86
C VAL A 160 -16.15 -17.94 6.44
N GLN A 161 -15.47 -18.45 7.45
CA GLN A 161 -15.83 -19.70 8.14
C GLN A 161 -16.77 -19.40 9.31
N ASP A 162 -17.57 -20.38 9.71
CA ASP A 162 -18.60 -20.17 10.75
C ASP A 162 -18.00 -19.90 12.15
N ASP A 163 -16.73 -20.31 12.38
CA ASP A 163 -15.98 -20.09 13.61
C ASP A 163 -14.94 -18.98 13.52
N ASP A 164 -14.98 -18.15 12.47
CA ASP A 164 -14.07 -17.02 12.34
C ASP A 164 -14.36 -15.93 13.38
N ASP A 165 -13.31 -15.52 14.06
CA ASP A 165 -13.19 -14.23 14.70
C ASP A 165 -12.45 -13.23 13.77
N GLU A 166 -12.30 -11.99 14.22
CA GLU A 166 -11.64 -10.92 13.44
C GLU A 166 -10.19 -11.30 13.12
N ASP A 167 -9.46 -11.88 14.05
CA ASP A 167 -8.06 -12.25 13.87
C ASP A 167 -7.89 -13.36 12.83
N ARG A 168 -8.70 -14.43 12.90
CA ARG A 168 -8.64 -15.56 11.96
C ARG A 168 -8.97 -15.16 10.53
N LEU A 169 -10.05 -14.39 10.36
CA LEU A 169 -10.41 -13.89 9.04
C LEU A 169 -9.33 -12.94 8.51
N HIS A 170 -8.84 -12.03 9.35
CA HIS A 170 -7.80 -11.08 8.96
C HIS A 170 -6.49 -11.79 8.56
N GLU A 171 -6.06 -12.81 9.31
CA GLU A 171 -4.86 -13.60 8.95
C GLU A 171 -5.02 -14.33 7.60
N ARG A 172 -6.22 -14.79 7.28
CA ARG A 172 -6.51 -15.40 5.97
C ARG A 172 -6.46 -14.36 4.86
N ILE A 173 -7.00 -13.17 5.08
CA ILE A 173 -6.94 -12.04 4.15
C ILE A 173 -5.49 -11.59 3.93
N LYS A 174 -4.70 -11.43 4.98
CA LYS A 174 -3.28 -11.03 4.90
C LYS A 174 -2.44 -11.92 4.00
N ARG A 175 -2.71 -13.22 3.94
CA ARG A 175 -1.99 -14.13 3.03
C ARG A 175 -2.16 -13.71 1.57
N GLU A 176 -3.37 -13.29 1.20
CA GLU A 176 -3.64 -12.78 -0.14
C GLU A 176 -3.06 -11.38 -0.35
N GLU A 177 -3.12 -10.50 0.65
CA GLU A 177 -2.46 -9.19 0.59
C GLU A 177 -0.96 -9.33 0.34
N HIS A 178 -0.27 -10.23 1.08
CA HIS A 178 1.17 -10.46 0.93
C HIS A 178 1.55 -10.97 -0.47
N ARG A 179 0.64 -11.66 -1.16
CA ARG A 179 0.83 -12.13 -2.54
C ARG A 179 0.56 -11.02 -3.56
N LEU A 180 -0.54 -10.30 -3.41
CA LEU A 180 -1.02 -9.34 -4.41
C LEU A 180 -0.31 -7.99 -4.34
N LEU A 181 0.00 -7.50 -3.13
CA LEU A 181 0.56 -6.17 -2.96
C LEU A 181 1.94 -6.01 -3.63
N PRO A 182 2.91 -6.92 -3.46
CA PRO A 182 4.17 -6.81 -4.18
C PRO A 182 4.02 -6.87 -5.70
N ALA A 183 3.11 -7.71 -6.20
CA ALA A 183 2.82 -7.79 -7.63
C ALA A 183 2.28 -6.47 -8.18
N ALA A 184 1.32 -5.85 -7.47
CA ALA A 184 0.77 -4.55 -7.86
C ALA A 184 1.83 -3.44 -7.83
N VAL A 185 2.62 -3.37 -6.76
CA VAL A 185 3.67 -2.36 -6.61
C VAL A 185 4.73 -2.48 -7.72
N ARG A 186 5.12 -3.70 -8.11
CA ARG A 186 6.02 -3.94 -9.26
C ARG A 186 5.44 -3.41 -10.58
N LEU A 187 4.15 -3.61 -10.82
CA LEU A 187 3.49 -3.12 -12.04
C LEU A 187 3.42 -1.59 -12.06
N VAL A 188 3.00 -0.97 -10.96
CA VAL A 188 2.89 0.49 -10.84
C VAL A 188 4.27 1.13 -10.96
N ALA A 189 5.26 0.67 -10.18
CA ALA A 189 6.63 1.19 -10.24
C ALA A 189 7.25 1.00 -11.64
N GLY A 190 6.90 -0.08 -12.33
CA GLY A 190 7.34 -0.36 -13.70
C GLY A 190 6.66 0.49 -14.77
N GLY A 191 5.67 1.34 -14.43
CA GLY A 191 4.85 2.10 -15.38
C GLY A 191 3.97 1.20 -16.26
N ARG A 192 3.60 0.01 -15.77
CA ARG A 192 2.86 -1.01 -16.52
C ARG A 192 1.35 -1.01 -16.22
N VAL A 193 0.86 0.02 -15.56
CA VAL A 193 -0.56 0.21 -15.28
C VAL A 193 -1.07 1.42 -16.04
N ARG A 194 -2.11 1.24 -16.82
CA ARG A 194 -2.87 2.32 -17.44
C ARG A 194 -4.22 2.44 -16.76
N VAL A 195 -4.59 3.64 -16.40
CA VAL A 195 -5.89 3.96 -15.79
C VAL A 195 -6.79 4.58 -16.86
N ASP A 196 -8.01 4.06 -16.98
CA ASP A 196 -9.07 4.57 -17.86
C ASP A 196 -10.36 4.69 -17.03
N GLY A 197 -10.60 5.87 -16.49
CA GLY A 197 -11.64 6.12 -15.49
C GLY A 197 -11.42 5.23 -14.26
N ARG A 198 -12.35 4.31 -14.01
CA ARG A 198 -12.23 3.35 -12.88
C ARG A 198 -11.57 2.02 -13.25
N ARG A 199 -11.23 1.84 -14.51
CA ARG A 199 -10.62 0.58 -14.97
C ARG A 199 -9.11 0.70 -15.02
N THR A 200 -8.44 -0.36 -14.60
CA THR A 200 -7.00 -0.51 -14.77
C THR A 200 -6.71 -1.59 -15.80
N ARG A 201 -5.67 -1.38 -16.58
CA ARG A 201 -5.15 -2.38 -17.52
C ARG A 201 -3.65 -2.53 -17.30
N VAL A 202 -3.19 -3.78 -17.26
CA VAL A 202 -1.76 -4.08 -17.30
C VAL A 202 -1.32 -4.04 -18.76
N THR A 203 -0.30 -3.21 -19.05
CA THR A 203 0.30 -3.10 -20.38
C THR A 203 1.61 -3.88 -20.43
N ASP A 204 1.93 -4.45 -21.59
CA ASP A 204 3.24 -5.05 -21.81
C ASP A 204 4.32 -3.98 -21.93
N ALA A 205 5.58 -4.34 -21.59
CA ALA A 205 6.69 -3.38 -21.46
C ALA A 205 7.05 -2.57 -22.74
N GLY A 206 6.33 -2.77 -23.83
CA GLY A 206 6.52 -2.10 -25.12
C GLY A 206 5.44 -1.07 -25.49
N GLU A 207 4.32 -0.98 -24.75
CA GLU A 207 3.17 -0.12 -25.12
C GLU A 207 3.16 1.27 -24.44
N VAL A 208 4.20 1.64 -23.71
CA VAL A 208 4.25 2.89 -22.91
C VAL A 208 4.78 4.10 -23.69
N ALA A 209 4.91 4.01 -25.01
CA ALA A 209 5.35 5.10 -25.87
C ALA A 209 4.29 5.39 -26.96
N GLY A 210 3.32 6.20 -26.63
CA GLY A 210 2.32 6.75 -27.54
C GLY A 210 1.68 7.98 -26.95
#